data_684a5f881d7aa922a7122242e5e5a246
#
_entry.id   684a5f881d7aa922a7122242e5e5a246
#
_cell.length_a   1.000
_cell.length_b   1.000
_cell.length_c   1.000
_cell.angle_alpha   90.00
_cell.angle_beta   90.00
_cell.angle_gamma   90.00
#
_symmetry.space_group_name_H-M   'P 1'
#
loop_
_entity.id
_entity.type
_entity.pdbx_description
1 polymer ?
#
loop_
_entity_poly.entity_id
_entity_poly.type
_entity_poly.pdbx_seq_one_letter_code
_entity_poly.pdbx_strand_id
1 'polypeptide(L)'
;MERRMTLTDSIERCIKKGKSDEQCAAAGLASLLCVQMGSGIESEEIFKTLGPVLKKIVCDGTASVQARQACATCLGICCFIVTDDITELYSTMECLENIFTKAYQRDRDTNGVSSTHNTVLHISALLAWTLLLTICPMNEVKKKIEMHLHKLPSLLSCDDLNMRIAAGETLALLFELARETDADFFYEDMELLTEKLRALATDGNKHRAKVDKRKQRSVFRDVLRAVESNDFLRNVFELGPPVMLDAATLKTMKISRFERHLYNSAAFKARTKARSKCRDKRADVGEFF
;
A
#
# COMPACT_ATOMS: atom_id res chain seq x y z
N MET A 1 -14.10 -21.37 -15.78
CA MET A 1 -12.68 -21.25 -16.15
C MET A 1 -12.46 -20.40 -17.41
N GLU A 2 -12.99 -20.78 -18.56
CA GLU A 2 -12.80 -20.07 -19.84
C GLU A 2 -13.05 -18.55 -19.82
N ARG A 3 -14.16 -18.10 -19.26
CA ARG A 3 -14.48 -16.65 -19.21
C ARG A 3 -13.50 -15.81 -18.42
N ARG A 4 -12.86 -16.39 -17.39
CA ARG A 4 -11.87 -15.68 -16.56
C ARG A 4 -10.54 -15.53 -17.29
N MET A 5 -10.07 -16.56 -17.96
CA MET A 5 -8.86 -16.49 -18.81
C MET A 5 -9.05 -15.45 -19.91
N THR A 6 -10.20 -15.45 -20.58
CA THR A 6 -10.53 -14.46 -21.61
C THR A 6 -10.52 -13.02 -21.07
N LEU A 7 -10.98 -12.82 -19.81
CA LEU A 7 -10.96 -11.51 -19.15
C LEU A 7 -9.51 -11.10 -18.81
N THR A 8 -8.72 -12.00 -18.22
CA THR A 8 -7.30 -11.76 -17.90
C THR A 8 -6.49 -11.42 -19.15
N ASP A 9 -6.68 -12.17 -20.23
CA ASP A 9 -6.03 -11.90 -21.53
C ASP A 9 -6.43 -10.54 -22.11
N SER A 10 -7.70 -10.16 -21.94
CA SER A 10 -8.19 -8.86 -22.37
C SER A 10 -7.58 -7.72 -21.55
N ILE A 11 -7.52 -7.87 -20.24
CA ILE A 11 -6.86 -6.93 -19.32
C ILE A 11 -5.38 -6.79 -19.69
N GLU A 12 -4.68 -7.89 -19.85
CA GLU A 12 -3.26 -7.90 -20.20
C GLU A 12 -3.01 -7.16 -21.53
N ARG A 13 -3.82 -7.44 -22.54
CA ARG A 13 -3.74 -6.77 -23.85
C ARG A 13 -4.00 -5.27 -23.74
N CYS A 14 -5.01 -4.85 -22.99
CA CYS A 14 -5.29 -3.43 -22.76
C CYS A 14 -4.15 -2.73 -22.01
N ILE A 15 -3.54 -3.37 -21.02
CA ILE A 15 -2.37 -2.81 -20.32
C ILE A 15 -1.17 -2.71 -21.24
N LYS A 16 -0.91 -3.73 -22.09
CA LYS A 16 0.26 -3.77 -23.00
C LYS A 16 0.15 -2.83 -24.18
N LYS A 17 -1.04 -2.71 -24.80
CA LYS A 17 -1.24 -2.08 -26.11
C LYS A 17 -2.29 -0.98 -26.14
N GLY A 18 -3.05 -0.82 -25.05
CA GLY A 18 -4.11 0.17 -24.94
C GLY A 18 -3.59 1.60 -24.85
N LYS A 19 -4.46 2.57 -25.12
CA LYS A 19 -4.23 3.98 -24.82
C LYS A 19 -4.26 4.21 -23.30
N SER A 20 -3.83 5.39 -22.86
CA SER A 20 -3.77 5.75 -21.44
C SER A 20 -5.04 5.39 -20.66
N ASP A 21 -6.21 5.78 -21.18
CA ASP A 21 -7.50 5.55 -20.50
C ASP A 21 -7.85 4.05 -20.44
N GLU A 22 -7.53 3.31 -21.50
CA GLU A 22 -7.71 1.85 -21.55
C GLU A 22 -6.78 1.15 -20.56
N GLN A 23 -5.53 1.60 -20.44
CA GLN A 23 -4.57 1.09 -19.45
C GLN A 23 -5.04 1.35 -18.04
N CYS A 24 -5.55 2.56 -17.76
CA CYS A 24 -6.10 2.93 -16.45
C CYS A 24 -7.32 2.07 -16.09
N ALA A 25 -8.26 1.92 -17.02
CA ALA A 25 -9.46 1.11 -16.83
C ALA A 25 -9.11 -0.38 -16.61
N ALA A 26 -8.18 -0.90 -17.39
CA ALA A 26 -7.71 -2.28 -17.28
C ALA A 26 -7.00 -2.55 -15.93
N ALA A 27 -6.15 -1.63 -15.46
CA ALA A 27 -5.52 -1.71 -14.14
C ALA A 27 -6.57 -1.67 -13.01
N GLY A 28 -7.56 -0.77 -13.10
CA GLY A 28 -8.68 -0.72 -12.17
C GLY A 28 -9.48 -2.03 -12.12
N LEU A 29 -9.78 -2.59 -13.30
CA LEU A 29 -10.50 -3.86 -13.41
C LEU A 29 -9.69 -5.03 -12.83
N ALA A 30 -8.36 -5.07 -13.06
CA ALA A 30 -7.48 -6.07 -12.48
C ALA A 30 -7.50 -6.02 -10.94
N SER A 31 -7.43 -4.82 -10.35
CA SER A 31 -7.55 -4.63 -8.91
C SER A 31 -8.87 -5.16 -8.35
N LEU A 32 -9.99 -4.80 -8.99
CA LEU A 32 -11.33 -5.26 -8.58
C LEU A 32 -11.46 -6.78 -8.72
N LEU A 33 -10.89 -7.36 -9.77
CA LEU A 33 -10.90 -8.81 -9.98
C LEU A 33 -10.14 -9.53 -8.86
N CYS A 34 -8.94 -9.07 -8.49
CA CYS A 34 -8.18 -9.63 -7.37
C CYS A 34 -8.90 -9.47 -6.02
N VAL A 35 -9.52 -8.29 -5.76
CA VAL A 35 -10.32 -8.07 -4.55
C VAL A 35 -11.52 -9.03 -4.49
N GLN A 36 -12.22 -9.19 -5.61
CA GLN A 36 -13.42 -10.06 -5.70
C GLN A 36 -13.07 -11.54 -5.53
N MET A 37 -11.94 -11.97 -6.09
CA MET A 37 -11.50 -13.36 -6.01
C MET A 37 -10.79 -13.67 -4.69
N GLY A 38 -10.17 -12.67 -4.08
CA GLY A 38 -9.36 -12.82 -2.88
C GLY A 38 -8.10 -13.65 -3.12
N SER A 39 -7.48 -14.12 -2.05
CA SER A 39 -6.31 -14.99 -2.13
C SER A 39 -6.71 -16.40 -2.55
N GLY A 40 -6.16 -16.90 -3.66
CA GLY A 40 -6.42 -18.24 -4.17
C GLY A 40 -5.60 -18.54 -5.42
N ILE A 41 -5.51 -19.81 -5.78
CA ILE A 41 -4.72 -20.29 -6.94
C ILE A 41 -5.08 -19.50 -8.21
N GLU A 42 -6.37 -19.22 -8.41
CA GLU A 42 -6.84 -18.51 -9.61
C GLU A 42 -6.37 -17.04 -9.66
N SER A 43 -6.36 -16.35 -8.51
CA SER A 43 -5.84 -14.98 -8.44
C SER A 43 -4.31 -14.92 -8.48
N GLU A 44 -3.65 -15.97 -7.98
CA GLU A 44 -2.19 -16.14 -8.15
C GLU A 44 -1.80 -16.29 -9.63
N GLU A 45 -2.53 -17.09 -10.39
CA GLU A 45 -2.30 -17.24 -11.84
C GLU A 45 -2.52 -15.91 -12.59
N ILE A 46 -3.57 -15.18 -12.22
CA ILE A 46 -3.83 -13.84 -12.77
C ILE A 46 -2.67 -12.90 -12.45
N PHE A 47 -2.21 -12.87 -11.20
CA PHE A 47 -1.13 -11.99 -10.80
C PHE A 47 0.22 -12.38 -11.41
N LYS A 48 0.51 -13.67 -11.56
CA LYS A 48 1.68 -14.17 -12.32
C LYS A 48 1.69 -13.66 -13.76
N THR A 49 0.52 -13.51 -14.36
CA THR A 49 0.38 -12.99 -15.74
C THR A 49 0.48 -11.46 -15.76
N LEU A 50 -0.25 -10.78 -14.89
CA LEU A 50 -0.38 -9.32 -14.93
C LEU A 50 0.75 -8.58 -14.21
N GLY A 51 1.34 -9.14 -13.14
CA GLY A 51 2.38 -8.51 -12.34
C GLY A 51 3.58 -8.00 -13.14
N PRO A 52 4.20 -8.83 -14.00
CA PRO A 52 5.32 -8.41 -14.85
C PRO A 52 4.93 -7.27 -15.82
N VAL A 53 3.70 -7.30 -16.33
CA VAL A 53 3.20 -6.28 -17.26
C VAL A 53 2.96 -4.95 -16.53
N LEU A 54 2.36 -5.01 -15.35
CA LEU A 54 2.16 -3.84 -14.48
C LEU A 54 3.50 -3.19 -14.10
N LYS A 55 4.47 -3.99 -13.65
CA LYS A 55 5.82 -3.50 -13.32
C LYS A 55 6.48 -2.81 -14.52
N LYS A 56 6.35 -3.39 -15.71
CA LYS A 56 6.88 -2.80 -16.94
C LYS A 56 6.29 -1.42 -17.21
N ILE A 57 4.97 -1.26 -17.13
CA ILE A 57 4.32 0.06 -17.34
C ILE A 57 4.71 1.06 -16.25
N VAL A 58 4.76 0.65 -14.98
CA VAL A 58 5.18 1.51 -13.87
C VAL A 58 6.58 2.08 -14.09
N CYS A 59 7.50 1.27 -14.61
CA CYS A 59 8.89 1.66 -14.85
C CYS A 59 9.09 2.38 -16.21
N ASP A 60 8.15 2.28 -17.14
CA ASP A 60 8.27 2.86 -18.47
C ASP A 60 8.08 4.39 -18.42
N GLY A 61 9.18 5.13 -18.60
CA GLY A 61 9.16 6.60 -18.65
C GLY A 61 8.38 7.19 -19.84
N THR A 62 8.10 6.40 -20.89
CA THR A 62 7.36 6.82 -22.06
C THR A 62 5.86 6.64 -21.92
N ALA A 63 5.41 5.80 -20.99
CA ALA A 63 4.00 5.60 -20.69
C ALA A 63 3.41 6.84 -19.97
N SER A 64 2.12 7.08 -20.16
CA SER A 64 1.45 8.21 -19.50
C SER A 64 1.52 8.10 -17.98
N VAL A 65 1.63 9.24 -17.30
CA VAL A 65 1.68 9.27 -15.83
C VAL A 65 0.43 8.67 -15.21
N GLN A 66 -0.72 8.87 -15.81
CA GLN A 66 -2.01 8.32 -15.36
C GLN A 66 -2.01 6.78 -15.43
N ALA A 67 -1.54 6.21 -16.53
CA ALA A 67 -1.44 4.75 -16.68
C ALA A 67 -0.43 4.16 -15.68
N ARG A 68 0.74 4.78 -15.53
CA ARG A 68 1.75 4.39 -14.55
C ARG A 68 1.22 4.44 -13.12
N GLN A 69 0.47 5.50 -12.78
CA GLN A 69 -0.19 5.65 -11.49
C GLN A 69 -1.20 4.53 -11.22
N ALA A 70 -2.11 4.28 -12.18
CA ALA A 70 -3.11 3.23 -12.07
C ALA A 70 -2.46 1.84 -11.92
N CYS A 71 -1.40 1.57 -12.69
CA CYS A 71 -0.64 0.33 -12.60
C CYS A 71 0.12 0.19 -11.27
N ALA A 72 0.68 1.27 -10.70
CA ALA A 72 1.34 1.22 -9.40
C ALA A 72 0.34 0.89 -8.27
N THR A 73 -0.82 1.53 -8.28
CA THR A 73 -1.90 1.22 -7.33
C THR A 73 -2.38 -0.23 -7.48
N CYS A 74 -2.64 -0.66 -8.70
CA CYS A 74 -3.05 -2.03 -9.01
C CYS A 74 -2.01 -3.06 -8.54
N LEU A 75 -0.74 -2.80 -8.80
CA LEU A 75 0.37 -3.67 -8.43
C LEU A 75 0.44 -3.87 -6.90
N GLY A 76 0.29 -2.80 -6.12
CA GLY A 76 0.26 -2.87 -4.66
C GLY A 76 -0.95 -3.66 -4.13
N ILE A 77 -2.15 -3.36 -4.63
CA ILE A 77 -3.39 -4.04 -4.20
C ILE A 77 -3.34 -5.54 -4.56
N CYS A 78 -3.00 -5.88 -5.80
CA CYS A 78 -2.95 -7.27 -6.24
C CYS A 78 -1.88 -8.06 -5.48
N CYS A 79 -0.67 -7.50 -5.33
CA CYS A 79 0.40 -8.12 -4.56
C CYS A 79 -0.03 -8.37 -3.10
N PHE A 80 -0.65 -7.38 -2.45
CA PHE A 80 -1.14 -7.52 -1.06
C PHE A 80 -2.17 -8.66 -0.89
N ILE A 81 -3.08 -8.80 -1.86
CA ILE A 81 -4.17 -9.80 -1.76
C ILE A 81 -3.69 -11.20 -2.12
N VAL A 82 -2.82 -11.30 -3.13
CA VAL A 82 -2.61 -12.55 -3.85
C VAL A 82 -1.31 -13.23 -3.45
N THR A 83 -0.24 -12.44 -3.19
CA THR A 83 1.09 -13.01 -3.07
C THR A 83 1.28 -13.80 -1.77
N ASP A 84 1.81 -14.99 -1.89
CA ASP A 84 2.40 -15.81 -0.84
C ASP A 84 3.90 -16.10 -1.10
N ASP A 85 4.43 -15.61 -2.22
CA ASP A 85 5.86 -15.65 -2.55
C ASP A 85 6.56 -14.36 -2.04
N ILE A 86 7.46 -14.54 -1.10
CA ILE A 86 8.24 -13.45 -0.50
C ILE A 86 9.16 -12.76 -1.53
N THR A 87 9.65 -13.50 -2.52
CA THR A 87 10.50 -12.95 -3.58
C THR A 87 9.73 -11.98 -4.45
N GLU A 88 8.48 -12.32 -4.78
CA GLU A 88 7.58 -11.47 -5.54
C GLU A 88 7.18 -10.22 -4.75
N LEU A 89 6.95 -10.36 -3.42
CA LEU A 89 6.72 -9.24 -2.53
C LEU A 89 7.90 -8.25 -2.58
N TYR A 90 9.13 -8.73 -2.41
CA TYR A 90 10.32 -7.87 -2.40
C TYR A 90 10.56 -7.20 -3.75
N SER A 91 10.42 -7.94 -4.85
CA SER A 91 10.54 -7.39 -6.20
C SER A 91 9.50 -6.31 -6.49
N THR A 92 8.28 -6.49 -5.98
CA THR A 92 7.21 -5.49 -6.11
C THR A 92 7.49 -4.25 -5.26
N MET A 93 7.93 -4.43 -4.02
CA MET A 93 8.32 -3.32 -3.15
C MET A 93 9.48 -2.52 -3.73
N GLU A 94 10.51 -3.18 -4.27
CA GLU A 94 11.65 -2.52 -4.93
C GLU A 94 11.21 -1.72 -6.16
N CYS A 95 10.33 -2.28 -6.99
CA CYS A 95 9.77 -1.56 -8.14
C CYS A 95 9.08 -0.25 -7.72
N LEU A 96 8.24 -0.28 -6.68
CA LEU A 96 7.54 0.89 -6.17
C LEU A 96 8.50 1.89 -5.49
N GLU A 97 9.47 1.39 -4.75
CA GLU A 97 10.51 2.16 -4.06
C GLU A 97 11.34 2.99 -5.06
N ASN A 98 11.75 2.38 -6.18
CA ASN A 98 12.47 3.06 -7.26
C ASN A 98 11.67 4.20 -7.91
N ILE A 99 10.35 4.22 -7.74
CA ILE A 99 9.49 5.30 -8.24
C ILE A 99 9.38 6.44 -7.22
N PHE A 100 8.95 6.15 -5.98
CA PHE A 100 8.67 7.22 -5.02
C PHE A 100 9.93 7.88 -4.45
N THR A 101 11.05 7.16 -4.37
CA THR A 101 12.32 7.74 -3.88
C THR A 101 12.84 8.90 -4.73
N LYS A 102 12.41 9.01 -5.97
CA LYS A 102 12.68 10.17 -6.82
C LYS A 102 12.08 11.46 -6.26
N ALA A 103 11.06 11.37 -5.42
CA ALA A 103 10.48 12.52 -4.74
C ALA A 103 11.43 13.14 -3.69
N TYR A 104 12.39 12.38 -3.13
CA TYR A 104 13.36 12.89 -2.17
C TYR A 104 14.37 13.87 -2.78
N GLN A 105 14.57 13.83 -4.10
CA GLN A 105 15.56 14.67 -4.82
C GLN A 105 15.01 16.03 -5.23
N ARG A 106 13.74 16.31 -4.98
CA ARG A 106 12.99 17.47 -5.47
C ARG A 106 13.55 18.82 -5.04
N ASP A 107 14.17 18.89 -3.85
CA ASP A 107 14.70 20.16 -3.30
C ASP A 107 16.03 20.61 -3.96
N ARG A 108 16.60 19.82 -4.89
CA ARG A 108 17.91 20.11 -5.49
C ARG A 108 17.84 20.67 -6.91
N ASP A 109 16.72 20.49 -7.62
CA ASP A 109 16.58 20.95 -9.00
C ASP A 109 15.75 22.23 -9.08
N THR A 110 16.43 23.37 -9.32
CA THR A 110 15.87 24.73 -9.41
C THR A 110 15.02 24.99 -10.66
N ASN A 111 14.72 24.01 -11.48
CA ASN A 111 13.90 24.16 -12.70
C ASN A 111 12.47 23.65 -12.49
N GLY A 112 11.65 24.52 -11.93
CA GLY A 112 10.32 24.25 -11.36
C GLY A 112 9.17 23.75 -12.26
N VAL A 113 9.37 23.32 -13.50
CA VAL A 113 8.25 23.01 -14.40
C VAL A 113 8.02 21.49 -14.59
N SER A 114 9.03 20.64 -14.43
CA SER A 114 8.89 19.18 -14.63
C SER A 114 8.41 18.43 -13.39
N SER A 115 8.41 19.07 -12.24
CA SER A 115 8.28 18.43 -10.92
C SER A 115 6.85 18.06 -10.52
N THR A 116 5.83 18.83 -10.94
CA THR A 116 4.43 18.62 -10.49
C THR A 116 3.75 17.44 -11.19
N HIS A 117 4.12 17.13 -12.42
CA HIS A 117 3.44 16.13 -13.24
C HIS A 117 3.58 14.69 -12.70
N ASN A 118 4.71 14.37 -12.06
CA ASN A 118 4.96 13.03 -11.51
C ASN A 118 4.53 12.82 -10.06
N THR A 119 4.05 13.88 -9.38
CA THR A 119 3.70 13.80 -7.95
C THR A 119 2.66 12.73 -7.67
N VAL A 120 1.64 12.64 -8.51
CA VAL A 120 0.54 11.68 -8.33
C VAL A 120 1.05 10.22 -8.44
N LEU A 121 1.99 9.97 -9.36
CA LEU A 121 2.63 8.66 -9.49
C LEU A 121 3.48 8.33 -8.23
N HIS A 122 4.24 9.31 -7.73
CA HIS A 122 5.05 9.10 -6.51
C HIS A 122 4.17 8.82 -5.29
N ILE A 123 3.03 9.51 -5.16
CA ILE A 123 2.05 9.28 -4.10
C ILE A 123 1.50 7.85 -4.20
N SER A 124 1.06 7.43 -5.38
CA SER A 124 0.48 6.10 -5.57
C SER A 124 1.49 4.98 -5.32
N ALA A 125 2.74 5.18 -5.74
CA ALA A 125 3.83 4.23 -5.46
C ALA A 125 4.16 4.17 -3.96
N LEU A 126 4.21 5.32 -3.28
CA LEU A 126 4.44 5.38 -1.84
C LEU A 126 3.34 4.67 -1.06
N LEU A 127 2.06 4.96 -1.35
CA LEU A 127 0.92 4.33 -0.66
C LEU A 127 0.84 2.83 -0.93
N ALA A 128 1.10 2.40 -2.16
CA ALA A 128 1.16 0.97 -2.51
C ALA A 128 2.30 0.25 -1.77
N TRP A 129 3.47 0.88 -1.68
CA TRP A 129 4.60 0.37 -0.92
C TRP A 129 4.31 0.32 0.58
N THR A 130 3.66 1.36 1.13
CA THR A 130 3.23 1.42 2.53
C THR A 130 2.26 0.30 2.89
N LEU A 131 1.33 -0.01 1.97
CA LEU A 131 0.44 -1.16 2.13
C LEU A 131 1.22 -2.49 2.22
N LEU A 132 2.23 -2.69 1.38
CA LEU A 132 3.03 -3.91 1.38
C LEU A 132 3.93 -4.04 2.60
N LEU A 133 4.34 -2.94 3.24
CA LEU A 133 5.06 -2.98 4.51
C LEU A 133 4.29 -3.71 5.61
N THR A 134 2.95 -3.64 5.59
CA THR A 134 2.11 -4.29 6.62
C THR A 134 2.19 -5.81 6.61
N ILE A 135 2.60 -6.40 5.50
CA ILE A 135 2.78 -7.86 5.34
C ILE A 135 4.25 -8.26 5.20
N CYS A 136 5.16 -7.30 5.18
CA CYS A 136 6.58 -7.55 5.01
C CYS A 136 7.19 -8.18 6.29
N PRO A 137 8.13 -9.15 6.18
CA PRO A 137 8.84 -9.69 7.33
C PRO A 137 9.62 -8.62 8.10
N MET A 138 9.68 -8.76 9.43
CA MET A 138 10.25 -7.74 10.33
C MET A 138 11.72 -7.41 10.07
N ASN A 139 12.52 -8.41 9.68
CA ASN A 139 13.94 -8.21 9.33
C ASN A 139 14.10 -7.27 8.12
N GLU A 140 13.20 -7.33 7.16
CA GLU A 140 13.20 -6.45 6.00
C GLU A 140 12.59 -5.09 6.32
N VAL A 141 11.52 -5.07 7.12
CA VAL A 141 10.93 -3.83 7.64
C VAL A 141 11.98 -2.98 8.35
N LYS A 142 12.84 -3.57 9.18
CA LYS A 142 13.92 -2.87 9.89
C LYS A 142 14.85 -2.14 8.90
N LYS A 143 15.29 -2.81 7.84
CA LYS A 143 16.12 -2.19 6.79
C LYS A 143 15.41 -1.04 6.09
N LYS A 144 14.09 -1.20 5.82
CA LYS A 144 13.29 -0.14 5.20
C LYS A 144 13.11 1.06 6.10
N ILE A 145 12.95 0.86 7.41
CA ILE A 145 12.93 1.93 8.41
C ILE A 145 14.26 2.70 8.38
N GLU A 146 15.39 2.01 8.52
CA GLU A 146 16.72 2.61 8.47
C GLU A 146 16.97 3.42 7.20
N MET A 147 16.46 2.96 6.06
CA MET A 147 16.65 3.60 4.76
C MET A 147 15.77 4.83 4.53
N HIS A 148 14.54 4.84 5.04
CA HIS A 148 13.54 5.82 4.65
C HIS A 148 13.09 6.78 5.76
N LEU A 149 13.18 6.38 7.03
CA LEU A 149 12.62 7.15 8.13
C LEU A 149 13.18 8.57 8.23
N HIS A 150 14.48 8.75 7.94
CA HIS A 150 15.13 10.07 7.95
C HIS A 150 14.89 10.91 6.68
N LYS A 151 14.41 10.31 5.59
CA LYS A 151 14.17 11.00 4.31
C LYS A 151 12.72 11.46 4.15
N LEU A 152 11.78 10.65 4.63
CA LEU A 152 10.33 10.93 4.51
C LEU A 152 9.89 12.29 5.09
N PRO A 153 10.46 12.79 6.24
CA PRO A 153 10.08 14.07 6.78
C PRO A 153 10.29 15.27 5.84
N SER A 154 11.17 15.15 4.83
CA SER A 154 11.34 16.18 3.80
C SER A 154 10.07 16.38 2.97
N LEU A 155 9.33 15.30 2.67
CA LEU A 155 8.09 15.33 1.90
C LEU A 155 6.93 16.04 2.62
N LEU A 156 7.00 16.23 3.94
CA LEU A 156 6.01 16.99 4.70
C LEU A 156 6.03 18.49 4.33
N SER A 157 7.09 18.97 3.69
CA SER A 157 7.20 20.35 3.20
C SER A 157 6.79 20.53 1.75
N CYS A 158 6.36 19.46 1.08
CA CYS A 158 5.90 19.51 -0.31
C CYS A 158 4.65 20.40 -0.45
N ASP A 159 4.52 21.13 -1.56
CA ASP A 159 3.34 21.96 -1.84
C ASP A 159 2.06 21.13 -2.06
N ASP A 160 2.20 19.91 -2.58
CA ASP A 160 1.07 19.02 -2.82
C ASP A 160 0.53 18.45 -1.49
N LEU A 161 -0.76 18.66 -1.26
CA LEU A 161 -1.46 18.21 -0.06
C LEU A 161 -1.44 16.69 0.09
N ASN A 162 -1.69 15.97 -1.00
CA ASN A 162 -1.81 14.52 -0.95
C ASN A 162 -0.44 13.87 -0.74
N MET A 163 0.63 14.49 -1.25
CA MET A 163 2.00 14.03 -0.96
C MET A 163 2.33 14.19 0.54
N ARG A 164 1.99 15.35 1.14
CA ARG A 164 2.19 15.52 2.59
C ARG A 164 1.41 14.48 3.40
N ILE A 165 0.15 14.25 3.02
CA ILE A 165 -0.70 13.26 3.70
C ILE A 165 -0.09 11.86 3.57
N ALA A 166 0.24 11.42 2.36
CA ALA A 166 0.84 10.11 2.12
C ALA A 166 2.15 9.93 2.90
N ALA A 167 3.01 10.95 2.92
CA ALA A 167 4.24 10.92 3.71
C ALA A 167 3.96 10.84 5.22
N GLY A 168 2.97 11.58 5.72
CA GLY A 168 2.58 11.54 7.12
C GLY A 168 2.03 10.18 7.56
N GLU A 169 1.13 9.60 6.77
CA GLU A 169 0.57 8.26 7.01
C GLU A 169 1.66 7.18 6.96
N THR A 170 2.58 7.28 6.00
CA THR A 170 3.73 6.36 5.92
C THR A 170 4.65 6.50 7.13
N LEU A 171 4.95 7.73 7.57
CA LEU A 171 5.73 7.97 8.78
C LEU A 171 5.05 7.35 10.02
N ALA A 172 3.74 7.57 10.20
CA ALA A 172 2.99 6.99 11.30
C ALA A 172 3.15 5.46 11.35
N LEU A 173 2.99 4.78 10.20
CA LEU A 173 3.20 3.35 10.10
C LEU A 173 4.64 2.94 10.42
N LEU A 174 5.64 3.64 9.87
CA LEU A 174 7.06 3.32 10.13
C LEU A 174 7.42 3.48 11.62
N PHE A 175 6.90 4.51 12.30
CA PHE A 175 7.10 4.69 13.74
C PHE A 175 6.49 3.55 14.55
N GLU A 176 5.29 3.12 14.20
CA GLU A 176 4.64 1.98 14.84
C GLU A 176 5.44 0.68 14.63
N LEU A 177 5.87 0.43 13.38
CA LEU A 177 6.70 -0.72 13.04
C LEU A 177 8.07 -0.69 13.71
N ALA A 178 8.69 0.49 13.81
CA ALA A 178 9.98 0.66 14.47
C ALA A 178 9.90 0.28 15.96
N ARG A 179 8.88 0.77 16.65
CA ARG A 179 8.65 0.46 18.07
C ARG A 179 8.24 -1.00 18.33
N GLU A 180 7.55 -1.63 17.38
CA GLU A 180 7.25 -3.06 17.44
C GLU A 180 8.52 -3.93 17.25
N THR A 181 9.47 -3.43 16.46
CA THR A 181 10.73 -4.10 16.17
C THR A 181 11.76 -3.92 17.27
N ASP A 182 11.78 -2.75 17.90
CA ASP A 182 12.72 -2.35 18.93
C ASP A 182 11.96 -1.54 20.00
N ALA A 183 11.88 -2.11 21.22
CA ALA A 183 11.22 -1.46 22.35
C ALA A 183 11.93 -0.16 22.79
N ASP A 184 13.23 -0.08 22.54
CA ASP A 184 14.08 1.07 22.89
C ASP A 184 14.27 2.01 21.69
N PHE A 185 13.42 1.88 20.66
CA PHE A 185 13.50 2.70 19.45
C PHE A 185 13.51 4.19 19.80
N PHE A 186 14.56 4.87 19.36
CA PHE A 186 14.76 6.30 19.50
C PHE A 186 14.96 6.94 18.12
N TYR A 187 14.33 8.10 17.91
CA TYR A 187 14.50 8.91 16.71
C TYR A 187 15.11 10.26 17.10
N GLU A 188 16.32 10.57 16.58
CA GLU A 188 17.11 11.74 16.98
C GLU A 188 16.36 13.06 16.77
N ASP A 189 15.67 13.22 15.65
CA ASP A 189 14.97 14.44 15.26
C ASP A 189 13.48 14.45 15.69
N MET A 190 13.12 13.72 16.75
CA MET A 190 11.72 13.58 17.20
C MET A 190 11.07 14.93 17.49
N GLU A 191 11.76 15.83 18.15
CA GLU A 191 11.22 17.15 18.52
C GLU A 191 10.90 17.98 17.28
N LEU A 192 11.83 18.05 16.32
CA LEU A 192 11.67 18.77 15.06
C LEU A 192 10.52 18.17 14.22
N LEU A 193 10.44 16.83 14.15
CA LEU A 193 9.36 16.14 13.45
C LEU A 193 8.01 16.44 14.09
N THR A 194 7.91 16.36 15.42
CA THR A 194 6.68 16.61 16.16
C THR A 194 6.21 18.06 15.99
N GLU A 195 7.12 19.03 16.03
CA GLU A 195 6.80 20.44 15.77
C GLU A 195 6.23 20.62 14.37
N LYS A 196 6.85 20.02 13.36
CA LYS A 196 6.40 20.06 11.97
C LYS A 196 5.01 19.43 11.79
N LEU A 197 4.76 18.29 12.42
CA LEU A 197 3.45 17.64 12.40
C LEU A 197 2.37 18.47 13.09
N ARG A 198 2.68 19.13 14.22
CA ARG A 198 1.78 20.07 14.91
C ARG A 198 1.44 21.28 14.04
N ALA A 199 2.44 21.84 13.37
CA ALA A 199 2.20 22.94 12.42
C ALA A 199 1.23 22.52 11.30
N LEU A 200 1.37 21.33 10.73
CA LEU A 200 0.45 20.80 9.72
C LEU A 200 -0.94 20.48 10.29
N ALA A 201 -1.04 20.02 11.53
CA ALA A 201 -2.29 19.74 12.22
C ALA A 201 -3.08 21.02 12.60
N THR A 202 -2.41 22.17 12.66
CA THR A 202 -3.01 23.49 13.03
C THR A 202 -3.02 24.47 11.87
N ASP A 203 -2.51 24.10 10.68
CA ASP A 203 -2.34 24.99 9.54
C ASP A 203 -3.59 25.83 9.25
N GLY A 204 -3.43 27.13 9.39
CA GLY A 204 -4.45 28.16 9.15
C GLY A 204 -4.28 28.89 7.81
N ASN A 205 -3.43 28.44 6.89
CA ASN A 205 -3.08 29.14 5.67
C ASN A 205 -4.34 29.61 4.90
N LYS A 206 -4.53 30.94 4.80
CA LYS A 206 -5.71 31.56 4.20
C LYS A 206 -5.85 31.28 2.70
N HIS A 207 -4.77 30.96 2.02
CA HIS A 207 -4.74 30.73 0.56
C HIS A 207 -5.18 29.32 0.14
N ARG A 208 -5.39 28.38 1.08
CA ARG A 208 -5.84 27.03 0.76
C ARG A 208 -7.35 26.88 0.90
N ALA A 209 -7.96 26.01 0.08
CA ALA A 209 -9.38 25.69 0.16
C ALA A 209 -9.77 25.18 1.56
N LYS A 210 -10.97 25.52 2.01
CA LYS A 210 -11.47 25.15 3.36
C LYS A 210 -11.50 23.61 3.54
N VAL A 211 -11.86 22.89 2.47
CA VAL A 211 -11.92 21.43 2.45
C VAL A 211 -10.53 20.82 2.65
N ASP A 212 -9.53 21.31 1.92
CA ASP A 212 -8.15 20.83 1.98
C ASP A 212 -7.54 21.08 3.37
N LYS A 213 -7.79 22.26 3.94
CA LYS A 213 -7.35 22.58 5.32
C LYS A 213 -7.97 21.64 6.35
N ARG A 214 -9.26 21.33 6.19
CA ARG A 214 -9.95 20.43 7.11
C ARG A 214 -9.40 19.01 7.00
N LYS A 215 -9.20 18.52 5.77
CA LYS A 215 -8.62 17.20 5.48
C LYS A 215 -7.21 17.11 6.08
N GLN A 216 -6.33 18.08 5.78
CA GLN A 216 -4.97 18.10 6.30
C GLN A 216 -4.93 18.07 7.82
N ARG A 217 -5.67 18.98 8.48
CA ARG A 217 -5.68 19.05 9.95
C ARG A 217 -6.20 17.78 10.61
N SER A 218 -7.20 17.13 10.03
CA SER A 218 -7.72 15.85 10.55
C SER A 218 -6.64 14.78 10.50
N VAL A 219 -6.09 14.54 9.31
CA VAL A 219 -5.08 13.50 9.11
C VAL A 219 -3.84 13.74 9.97
N PHE A 220 -3.32 14.97 10.02
CA PHE A 220 -2.10 15.25 10.79
C PHE A 220 -2.29 15.21 12.31
N ARG A 221 -3.50 15.37 12.83
CA ARG A 221 -3.78 15.06 14.25
C ARG A 221 -3.64 13.57 14.53
N ASP A 222 -4.13 12.74 13.62
CA ASP A 222 -4.04 11.28 13.77
C ASP A 222 -2.60 10.80 13.58
N VAL A 223 -1.88 11.33 12.59
CA VAL A 223 -0.45 11.08 12.39
C VAL A 223 0.38 11.50 13.60
N LEU A 224 0.14 12.70 14.15
CA LEU A 224 0.85 13.19 15.34
C LEU A 224 0.63 12.26 16.53
N ARG A 225 -0.62 11.86 16.76
CA ARG A 225 -0.96 10.90 17.81
C ARG A 225 -0.23 9.58 17.61
N ALA A 226 -0.18 9.05 16.39
CA ALA A 226 0.51 7.81 16.07
C ALA A 226 2.03 7.90 16.27
N VAL A 227 2.63 9.03 15.93
CA VAL A 227 4.06 9.28 16.15
C VAL A 227 4.37 9.46 17.65
N GLU A 228 3.47 10.05 18.42
CA GLU A 228 3.60 10.22 19.87
C GLU A 228 3.20 8.95 20.67
N SER A 229 2.32 8.08 20.13
CA SER A 229 1.79 6.88 20.78
C SER A 229 1.85 5.64 19.87
N ASN A 230 1.65 4.45 20.44
CA ASN A 230 1.73 3.17 19.71
C ASN A 230 0.38 2.69 19.15
N ASP A 231 -0.61 3.57 18.94
CA ASP A 231 -2.00 3.17 18.71
C ASP A 231 -2.51 3.40 17.26
N PHE A 232 -1.65 3.70 16.28
CA PHE A 232 -2.09 4.07 14.94
C PHE A 232 -2.91 2.98 14.24
N LEU A 233 -2.34 1.78 14.08
CA LEU A 233 -3.05 0.66 13.42
C LEU A 233 -4.30 0.24 14.20
N ARG A 234 -4.25 0.29 15.52
CA ARG A 234 -5.41 -0.02 16.36
C ARG A 234 -6.56 0.94 16.11
N ASN A 235 -6.26 2.23 15.97
CA ASN A 235 -7.27 3.26 15.69
C ASN A 235 -7.82 3.14 14.25
N VAL A 236 -6.95 2.87 13.25
CA VAL A 236 -7.35 2.72 11.85
C VAL A 236 -8.29 1.53 11.65
N PHE A 237 -8.02 0.41 12.35
CA PHE A 237 -8.83 -0.82 12.25
C PHE A 237 -9.88 -0.95 13.36
N GLU A 238 -10.11 0.12 14.13
CA GLU A 238 -11.07 0.13 15.27
C GLU A 238 -10.87 -1.05 16.23
N LEU A 239 -9.62 -1.47 16.42
CA LEU A 239 -9.27 -2.55 17.31
C LEU A 239 -9.41 -2.08 18.76
N GLY A 240 -10.06 -2.86 19.60
CA GLY A 240 -10.16 -2.62 21.04
C GLY A 240 -8.81 -2.51 21.74
N PRO A 241 -8.76 -2.29 23.06
CA PRO A 241 -7.50 -2.17 23.80
C PRO A 241 -6.60 -3.40 23.58
N PRO A 242 -5.27 -3.25 23.71
CA PRO A 242 -4.34 -4.36 23.55
C PRO A 242 -4.72 -5.51 24.50
N VAL A 243 -4.84 -6.71 23.93
CA VAL A 243 -4.99 -7.90 24.78
C VAL A 243 -3.63 -8.13 25.45
N MET A 244 -3.56 -7.87 26.74
CA MET A 244 -2.37 -8.15 27.54
C MET A 244 -2.24 -9.66 27.70
N LEU A 245 -1.38 -10.25 26.89
CA LEU A 245 -1.02 -11.65 27.00
C LEU A 245 0.14 -11.80 27.98
N ASP A 246 0.15 -12.89 28.74
CA ASP A 246 1.27 -13.19 29.60
C ASP A 246 2.55 -13.50 28.82
N ALA A 247 3.71 -13.36 29.45
CA ALA A 247 5.01 -13.53 28.79
C ALA A 247 5.23 -14.96 28.23
N ALA A 248 4.51 -15.96 28.75
CA ALA A 248 4.57 -17.34 28.26
C ALA A 248 3.79 -17.48 26.95
N THR A 249 2.59 -16.91 26.88
CA THR A 249 1.74 -16.88 25.67
C THR A 249 2.39 -16.06 24.56
N LEU A 250 3.03 -14.92 24.88
CA LEU A 250 3.77 -14.11 23.92
C LEU A 250 4.96 -14.85 23.27
N LYS A 251 5.66 -15.72 24.03
CA LYS A 251 6.75 -16.52 23.49
C LYS A 251 6.28 -17.58 22.50
N THR A 252 5.08 -18.10 22.65
CA THR A 252 4.50 -19.10 21.74
C THR A 252 3.83 -18.48 20.51
N MET A 253 3.51 -17.20 20.54
CA MET A 253 2.76 -16.49 19.47
C MET A 253 3.62 -15.63 18.55
N LYS A 254 4.94 -15.79 18.52
CA LYS A 254 5.81 -15.03 17.60
C LYS A 254 5.67 -15.52 16.14
N ILE A 255 4.50 -15.33 15.59
CA ILE A 255 4.26 -15.50 14.15
C ILE A 255 4.63 -14.19 13.46
N SER A 256 5.47 -14.26 12.43
CA SER A 256 5.85 -13.09 11.63
C SER A 256 4.62 -12.47 10.96
N ARG A 257 4.69 -11.20 10.57
CA ARG A 257 3.59 -10.54 9.84
C ARG A 257 3.28 -11.23 8.53
N PHE A 258 4.31 -11.67 7.82
CA PHE A 258 4.16 -12.40 6.57
C PHE A 258 3.50 -13.77 6.81
N GLU A 259 3.92 -14.52 7.83
CA GLU A 259 3.26 -15.77 8.22
C GLU A 259 1.79 -15.55 8.60
N ARG A 260 1.48 -14.48 9.34
CA ARG A 260 0.09 -14.12 9.66
C ARG A 260 -0.71 -13.82 8.40
N HIS A 261 -0.13 -13.13 7.43
CA HIS A 261 -0.74 -12.91 6.13
C HIS A 261 -1.00 -14.21 5.39
N LEU A 262 -0.04 -15.13 5.37
CA LEU A 262 -0.20 -16.46 4.77
C LEU A 262 -1.30 -17.28 5.46
N TYR A 263 -1.40 -17.24 6.79
CA TYR A 263 -2.49 -17.89 7.52
C TYR A 263 -3.86 -17.31 7.16
N ASN A 264 -3.98 -16.00 7.10
CA ASN A 264 -5.22 -15.33 6.71
C ASN A 264 -5.58 -15.62 5.26
N SER A 265 -4.59 -15.65 4.38
CA SER A 265 -4.72 -16.02 2.97
C SER A 265 -5.22 -17.46 2.82
N ALA A 266 -4.60 -18.41 3.53
CA ALA A 266 -5.01 -19.81 3.54
C ALA A 266 -6.45 -19.99 4.06
N ALA A 267 -6.80 -19.29 5.13
CA ALA A 267 -8.15 -19.32 5.70
C ALA A 267 -9.19 -18.74 4.72
N PHE A 268 -8.84 -17.68 3.99
CA PHE A 268 -9.68 -17.10 2.95
C PHE A 268 -9.87 -18.07 1.78
N LYS A 269 -8.77 -18.69 1.28
CA LYS A 269 -8.79 -19.73 0.23
C LYS A 269 -9.73 -20.88 0.62
N ALA A 270 -9.63 -21.36 1.85
CA ALA A 270 -10.49 -22.43 2.36
C ALA A 270 -11.98 -22.05 2.37
N ARG A 271 -12.30 -20.82 2.83
CA ARG A 271 -13.67 -20.29 2.84
C ARG A 271 -14.21 -20.10 1.43
N THR A 272 -13.42 -19.61 0.49
CA THR A 272 -13.81 -19.42 -0.90
C THR A 272 -14.11 -20.76 -1.57
N LYS A 273 -13.25 -21.78 -1.34
CA LYS A 273 -13.46 -23.14 -1.83
C LYS A 273 -14.72 -23.77 -1.25
N ALA A 274 -15.00 -23.55 0.04
CA ALA A 274 -16.23 -24.03 0.67
C ALA A 274 -17.48 -23.38 0.08
N ARG A 275 -17.45 -22.05 -0.16
CA ARG A 275 -18.56 -21.31 -0.79
C ARG A 275 -18.80 -21.73 -2.24
N SER A 276 -17.75 -22.00 -3.00
CA SER A 276 -17.87 -22.51 -4.39
C SER A 276 -18.58 -23.85 -4.39
N LYS A 277 -18.17 -24.80 -3.55
CA LYS A 277 -18.84 -26.10 -3.42
C LYS A 277 -20.31 -26.00 -3.01
N CYS A 278 -20.67 -25.04 -2.17
CA CYS A 278 -22.07 -24.80 -1.81
C CYS A 278 -22.90 -24.21 -2.95
N ARG A 279 -22.31 -23.40 -3.83
CA ARG A 279 -22.97 -22.86 -5.02
C ARG A 279 -23.20 -23.93 -6.08
N ASP A 280 -22.21 -24.78 -6.33
CA ASP A 280 -22.32 -25.88 -7.30
C ASP A 280 -23.46 -26.83 -6.91
N LYS A 281 -23.60 -27.17 -5.63
CA LYS A 281 -24.73 -28.00 -5.14
C LYS A 281 -26.10 -27.34 -5.30
N ARG A 282 -26.21 -26.00 -5.37
CA ARG A 282 -27.47 -25.31 -5.61
C ARG A 282 -27.82 -25.25 -7.10
N ALA A 283 -26.85 -25.28 -8.00
CA ALA A 283 -27.07 -25.39 -9.43
C ALA A 283 -27.66 -26.75 -9.80
N ASP A 284 -27.15 -27.84 -9.19
CA ASP A 284 -27.67 -29.21 -9.44
C ASP A 284 -29.08 -29.45 -8.95
N VAL A 285 -29.59 -28.65 -8.00
CA VAL A 285 -30.99 -28.79 -7.48
C VAL A 285 -31.99 -28.04 -8.36
N GLY A 286 -31.54 -27.16 -9.27
CA GLY A 286 -32.44 -26.37 -10.15
C GLY A 286 -32.84 -27.07 -11.45
N GLU A 287 -32.32 -28.26 -11.77
CA GLU A 287 -32.67 -29.02 -12.98
C GLU A 287 -33.78 -30.07 -12.82
N PHE A 288 -34.42 -30.11 -11.65
CA PHE A 288 -35.56 -31.04 -11.41
C PHE A 288 -36.85 -30.27 -11.08
N PHE A 289 -37.27 -29.42 -12.01
CA PHE A 289 -38.71 -29.02 -12.11
C PHE A 289 -39.04 -28.56 -13.53
#